data_9850877fb7003b994fbe7d87655f10dd
#
_entry.id   9850877fb7003b994fbe7d87655f10dd
#
_cell.length_a   1.000
_cell.length_b   1.000
_cell.length_c   1.000
_cell.angle_alpha   90.00
_cell.angle_beta   90.00
_cell.angle_gamma   90.00
#
_symmetry.space_group_name_H-M   'P 1'
#
loop_
_entity.id
_entity.type
_entity.pdbx_description
1 polymer ?
#
loop_
_entity_poly.entity_id
_entity_poly.type
_entity_poly.pdbx_seq_one_letter_code
_entity_poly.pdbx_strand_id
1 'polypeptide(L)'
;VSLRALAASALIALAACALSGCAQRPASGASTLRLAIASEPHSLIPLLSQSIPDNELLRLMYDPLIACDRAGRPLPALAAAVPTRANGGISRDGLTITYRLRRGVRWHDGTPFTSADVAASFRAVTDPRSIVQSRHGYDVVARVETPDPLTVRFRLKHPFAPFVGTVFAESDAPYYLAPAHLLRGGPLARSPLNADAVGTGPYKLVRWARGDRLELAANDAYWAGKPSIARITLRFIADENTVLIGLRSGDLDGVIGLSANAAAQARAIPHVRVATSPLNAYWGVMMNNAPGRPTADRRVRRAIAEALDARSFRDNVTHGFYAPATADLPPALWAADPALKPVPHDPADARRLLAAAGYGAAHPLALDLVILQSSQTHRVEAVAAQSELKAVGIEVRVHAYLGTIFDAPVSEGGILPRGRYDIAFYGWYAGMDPDDSGQFLCDQRPPNGFNHSFYCSAEMDALQRTALATGDNAARKRAYSRIEALLLRDVPVHFLAAPVAISALRDEIDGFSPSLVTQTAGSARWTARSR
;
A
#
# COMPACT_ATOMS: atom_id res chain seq x y z
N VAL A 1 45.16 56.02 48.69
CA VAL A 1 44.29 54.96 48.19
C VAL A 1 44.61 54.83 46.71
N SER A 2 45.28 53.74 46.31
CA SER A 2 45.95 53.59 45.02
C SER A 2 44.96 53.17 43.93
N LEU A 3 45.13 53.75 42.74
CA LEU A 3 44.37 53.41 41.50
C LEU A 3 44.28 51.89 41.17
N ARG A 4 45.10 51.07 41.78
CA ARG A 4 45.08 49.60 41.60
C ARG A 4 43.90 48.90 42.33
N ALA A 5 43.31 49.47 43.34
CA ALA A 5 42.16 48.91 44.06
C ALA A 5 40.84 49.14 43.28
N LEU A 6 40.73 50.22 42.56
CA LEU A 6 39.55 50.55 41.72
C LEU A 6 39.50 49.69 40.46
N ALA A 7 40.67 49.34 39.86
CA ALA A 7 40.71 48.47 38.68
C ALA A 7 40.34 46.99 38.98
N ALA A 8 40.70 46.50 40.15
CA ALA A 8 40.34 45.13 40.56
C ALA A 8 38.82 44.98 40.85
N SER A 9 38.17 45.98 41.43
CA SER A 9 36.74 45.98 41.68
C SER A 9 35.88 46.07 40.40
N ALA A 10 36.37 46.78 39.39
CA ALA A 10 35.71 46.91 38.08
C ALA A 10 35.79 45.61 37.27
N LEU A 11 36.89 44.86 37.35
CA LEU A 11 37.06 43.58 36.66
C LEU A 11 36.18 42.45 37.31
N ILE A 12 35.99 42.46 38.61
CA ILE A 12 35.12 41.49 39.29
C ILE A 12 33.62 41.78 38.98
N ALA A 13 33.22 43.03 38.84
CA ALA A 13 31.87 43.42 38.45
C ALA A 13 31.53 43.06 36.99
N LEU A 14 32.51 43.16 36.05
CA LEU A 14 32.33 42.72 34.67
C LEU A 14 32.29 41.18 34.56
N ALA A 15 33.05 40.43 35.36
CA ALA A 15 33.03 38.99 35.38
C ALA A 15 31.70 38.43 35.94
N ALA A 16 31.07 39.11 36.91
CA ALA A 16 29.79 38.73 37.49
C ALA A 16 28.60 38.96 36.53
N CYS A 17 28.66 39.98 35.66
CA CYS A 17 27.64 40.20 34.61
C CYS A 17 27.77 39.24 33.43
N ALA A 18 28.94 38.69 33.15
CA ALA A 18 29.15 37.72 32.09
C ALA A 18 28.66 36.30 32.46
N LEU A 19 28.47 35.98 33.75
CA LEU A 19 27.94 34.70 34.26
C LEU A 19 26.43 34.70 34.46
N SER A 20 25.75 35.85 34.34
CA SER A 20 24.28 35.99 34.37
C SER A 20 23.66 36.01 32.98
N GLY A 21 24.39 35.57 31.97
CA GLY A 21 23.80 35.17 30.72
C GLY A 21 22.87 33.99 31.00
N CYS A 22 21.61 34.33 31.31
CA CYS A 22 20.51 33.37 31.29
C CYS A 22 20.65 32.58 30.00
N ALA A 23 21.06 31.34 30.10
CA ALA A 23 20.70 30.35 29.14
C ALA A 23 19.16 30.35 29.12
N GLN A 24 18.56 31.24 28.32
CA GLN A 24 17.20 31.05 27.86
C GLN A 24 17.22 29.67 27.19
N ARG A 25 16.79 28.64 27.95
CA ARG A 25 16.34 27.42 27.31
C ARG A 25 15.43 27.88 26.18
N PRO A 26 15.69 27.51 24.92
CA PRO A 26 14.78 27.84 23.86
C PRO A 26 13.42 27.34 24.35
N ALA A 27 12.44 28.24 24.36
CA ALA A 27 11.06 27.93 24.64
C ALA A 27 10.73 26.66 23.87
N SER A 28 10.14 25.68 24.53
CA SER A 28 9.83 24.31 24.10
C SER A 28 9.83 24.20 22.57
N GLY A 29 10.95 23.81 22.01
CA GLY A 29 11.13 23.74 20.56
C GLY A 29 10.01 22.86 20.01
N ALA A 30 9.25 23.41 19.05
CA ALA A 30 8.18 22.69 18.39
C ALA A 30 8.69 21.29 18.05
N SER A 31 8.02 20.25 18.56
CA SER A 31 8.47 18.86 18.44
C SER A 31 8.62 18.50 16.97
N THR A 32 9.85 18.22 16.53
CA THR A 32 10.13 17.77 15.17
C THR A 32 10.34 16.27 15.18
N LEU A 33 9.54 15.54 14.40
CA LEU A 33 9.67 14.12 14.18
C LEU A 33 10.51 13.88 12.91
N ARG A 34 11.62 13.15 13.06
CA ARG A 34 12.56 12.84 11.99
C ARG A 34 12.37 11.40 11.54
N LEU A 35 11.77 11.21 10.38
CA LEU A 35 11.48 9.90 9.83
C LEU A 35 12.33 9.64 8.58
N ALA A 36 12.62 8.36 8.32
CA ALA A 36 13.14 7.89 7.04
C ALA A 36 12.04 7.20 6.24
N ILE A 37 12.16 7.27 4.93
CA ILE A 37 11.40 6.48 3.96
C ILE A 37 12.34 6.09 2.81
N ALA A 38 12.11 4.93 2.18
CA ALA A 38 13.07 4.32 1.25
C ALA A 38 13.31 5.12 -0.03
N SER A 39 12.32 5.88 -0.51
CA SER A 39 12.42 6.63 -1.77
C SER A 39 11.74 7.98 -1.73
N GLU A 40 12.23 8.88 -2.57
CA GLU A 40 11.57 10.14 -2.90
C GLU A 40 10.26 9.88 -3.66
N PRO A 41 9.18 10.65 -3.43
CA PRO A 41 7.95 10.50 -4.20
C PRO A 41 8.15 10.96 -5.65
N HIS A 42 7.50 10.27 -6.58
CA HIS A 42 7.50 10.66 -7.99
C HIS A 42 6.82 12.01 -8.20
N SER A 43 5.76 12.28 -7.46
CA SER A 43 4.94 13.48 -7.56
C SER A 43 4.24 13.78 -6.23
N LEU A 44 3.97 15.04 -5.95
CA LEU A 44 3.07 15.47 -4.86
C LEU A 44 1.63 15.72 -5.34
N ILE A 45 1.33 15.43 -6.60
CA ILE A 45 -0.03 15.49 -7.14
C ILE A 45 -0.80 14.26 -6.65
N PRO A 46 -1.88 14.45 -5.87
CA PRO A 46 -2.58 13.34 -5.19
C PRO A 46 -3.31 12.36 -6.14
N LEU A 47 -3.37 12.70 -7.42
CA LEU A 47 -4.00 11.90 -8.49
C LEU A 47 -2.97 11.14 -9.35
N LEU A 48 -1.68 11.21 -9.02
CA LEU A 48 -0.58 10.58 -9.78
C LEU A 48 0.31 9.68 -8.92
N SER A 49 -0.18 9.22 -7.78
CA SER A 49 0.53 8.23 -6.96
C SER A 49 0.76 6.95 -7.76
N GLN A 50 1.99 6.40 -7.67
CA GLN A 50 2.40 5.22 -8.42
C GLN A 50 3.07 4.15 -7.56
N SER A 51 3.32 4.44 -6.28
CA SER A 51 4.05 3.55 -5.38
C SER A 51 3.54 3.63 -3.94
N ILE A 52 3.86 2.62 -3.14
CA ILE A 52 3.58 2.62 -1.71
C ILE A 52 4.21 3.83 -1.00
N PRO A 53 5.52 4.18 -1.21
CA PRO A 53 6.10 5.38 -0.63
C PRO A 53 5.37 6.68 -1.01
N ASP A 54 4.88 6.81 -2.26
CA ASP A 54 4.08 7.97 -2.66
C ASP A 54 2.82 8.09 -1.80
N ASN A 55 2.10 6.97 -1.61
CA ASN A 55 0.88 6.93 -0.80
C ASN A 55 1.13 7.30 0.66
N GLU A 56 2.21 6.81 1.25
CA GLU A 56 2.61 7.14 2.63
C GLU A 56 2.86 8.65 2.80
N LEU A 57 3.51 9.28 1.83
CA LEU A 57 3.80 10.72 1.86
C LEU A 57 2.55 11.57 1.58
N LEU A 58 1.78 11.20 0.57
CA LEU A 58 0.56 11.91 0.19
C LEU A 58 -0.48 11.88 1.32
N ARG A 59 -0.60 10.76 2.06
CA ARG A 59 -1.55 10.61 3.16
C ARG A 59 -1.28 11.55 4.35
N LEU A 60 -0.07 12.08 4.49
CA LEU A 60 0.23 13.14 5.47
C LEU A 60 -0.38 14.48 5.07
N MET A 61 -0.52 14.74 3.76
CA MET A 61 -0.94 16.04 3.23
C MET A 61 -2.37 16.05 2.69
N TYR A 62 -2.92 14.89 2.35
CA TYR A 62 -4.23 14.77 1.71
C TYR A 62 -5.12 13.78 2.45
N ASP A 63 -6.43 13.99 2.38
CA ASP A 63 -7.42 13.05 2.87
C ASP A 63 -8.24 12.44 1.72
N PRO A 64 -8.68 11.16 1.86
CA PRO A 64 -9.66 10.55 0.98
C PRO A 64 -11.09 10.97 1.37
N LEU A 65 -12.11 10.58 0.58
CA LEU A 65 -13.51 10.61 1.04
C LEU A 65 -13.73 9.58 2.15
N ILE A 66 -13.21 8.36 1.94
CA ILE A 66 -13.33 7.22 2.85
C ILE A 66 -11.94 6.66 3.14
N ALA A 67 -11.58 6.61 4.40
CA ALA A 67 -10.42 5.91 4.93
C ALA A 67 -10.81 4.49 5.39
N CYS A 68 -9.85 3.71 5.91
CA CYS A 68 -10.15 2.43 6.56
C CYS A 68 -9.40 2.25 7.88
N ASP A 69 -9.87 1.28 8.68
CA ASP A 69 -9.13 0.77 9.83
C ASP A 69 -8.16 -0.38 9.45
N ARG A 70 -7.52 -0.97 10.45
CA ARG A 70 -6.58 -2.10 10.27
C ARG A 70 -7.22 -3.38 9.71
N ALA A 71 -8.54 -3.49 9.76
CA ALA A 71 -9.31 -4.62 9.24
C ALA A 71 -9.97 -4.31 7.88
N GLY A 72 -9.64 -3.17 7.25
CA GLY A 72 -10.23 -2.74 5.99
C GLY A 72 -11.68 -2.24 6.13
N ARG A 73 -12.18 -1.99 7.35
CA ARG A 73 -13.54 -1.46 7.52
C ARG A 73 -13.57 0.01 7.17
N PRO A 74 -14.53 0.46 6.31
CA PRO A 74 -14.60 1.84 5.88
C PRO A 74 -14.84 2.81 7.04
N LEU A 75 -14.08 3.91 7.07
CA LEU A 75 -14.20 5.01 8.01
C LEU A 75 -14.45 6.33 7.26
N PRO A 76 -15.36 7.20 7.74
CA PRO A 76 -15.59 8.48 7.10
C PRO A 76 -14.40 9.43 7.34
N ALA A 77 -13.85 10.00 6.25
CA ALA A 77 -12.82 11.04 6.29
C ALA A 77 -13.39 12.37 5.81
N LEU A 78 -13.23 12.78 4.56
CA LEU A 78 -13.88 13.99 4.02
C LEU A 78 -15.39 13.81 3.79
N ALA A 79 -15.87 12.57 3.63
CA ALA A 79 -17.29 12.28 3.77
C ALA A 79 -17.72 12.34 5.24
N ALA A 80 -18.88 12.89 5.53
CA ALA A 80 -19.44 12.99 6.89
C ALA A 80 -19.89 11.61 7.43
N ALA A 81 -20.23 10.69 6.53
CA ALA A 81 -20.60 9.31 6.84
C ALA A 81 -20.22 8.41 5.66
N VAL A 82 -19.97 7.12 5.93
CA VAL A 82 -19.81 6.09 4.90
C VAL A 82 -21.17 5.88 4.22
N PRO A 83 -21.27 6.00 2.88
CA PRO A 83 -22.51 5.72 2.18
C PRO A 83 -22.95 4.26 2.34
N THR A 84 -24.19 4.04 2.72
CA THR A 84 -24.80 2.72 2.86
C THR A 84 -26.24 2.75 2.34
N ARG A 85 -26.85 1.59 2.09
CA ARG A 85 -28.29 1.51 1.79
C ARG A 85 -29.13 1.98 2.97
N ALA A 86 -28.71 1.68 4.19
CA ALA A 86 -29.45 2.02 5.42
C ALA A 86 -29.55 3.53 5.65
N ASN A 87 -28.50 4.30 5.31
CA ASN A 87 -28.53 5.76 5.45
C ASN A 87 -28.93 6.51 4.17
N GLY A 88 -29.38 5.78 3.13
CA GLY A 88 -29.77 6.37 1.84
C GLY A 88 -28.58 6.87 0.99
N GLY A 89 -27.34 6.63 1.40
CA GLY A 89 -26.15 6.97 0.65
C GLY A 89 -25.97 6.09 -0.58
N ILE A 90 -26.52 4.88 -0.57
CA ILE A 90 -26.59 3.96 -1.74
C ILE A 90 -28.05 3.72 -2.06
N SER A 91 -28.46 3.96 -3.30
CA SER A 91 -29.83 3.68 -3.78
C SER A 91 -30.15 2.18 -3.75
N ARG A 92 -31.45 1.84 -3.75
CA ARG A 92 -31.91 0.43 -3.72
C ARG A 92 -31.39 -0.40 -4.91
N ASP A 93 -31.31 0.20 -6.09
CA ASP A 93 -30.79 -0.41 -7.30
C ASP A 93 -29.26 -0.43 -7.38
N GLY A 94 -28.57 0.22 -6.43
CA GLY A 94 -27.10 0.31 -6.41
C GLY A 94 -26.51 1.24 -7.47
N LEU A 95 -27.34 1.98 -8.21
CA LEU A 95 -26.90 2.83 -9.33
C LEU A 95 -26.58 4.27 -8.92
N THR A 96 -26.86 4.63 -7.68
CA THR A 96 -26.59 5.98 -7.16
C THR A 96 -25.86 5.91 -5.84
N ILE A 97 -24.67 6.52 -5.79
CA ILE A 97 -23.88 6.68 -4.58
C ILE A 97 -23.81 8.15 -4.22
N THR A 98 -24.31 8.53 -3.04
CA THR A 98 -24.35 9.91 -2.58
C THR A 98 -23.47 10.08 -1.36
N TYR A 99 -22.49 10.99 -1.47
CA TYR A 99 -21.66 11.42 -0.36
C TYR A 99 -22.15 12.78 0.15
N ARG A 100 -22.34 12.88 1.46
CA ARG A 100 -22.45 14.15 2.16
C ARG A 100 -21.08 14.51 2.68
N LEU A 101 -20.56 15.68 2.28
CA LEU A 101 -19.23 16.12 2.63
C LEU A 101 -19.24 16.75 4.03
N ARG A 102 -18.11 16.68 4.71
CA ARG A 102 -17.89 17.26 6.03
C ARG A 102 -17.90 18.79 5.94
N ARG A 103 -18.60 19.44 6.85
CA ARG A 103 -18.66 20.91 6.93
C ARG A 103 -17.37 21.48 7.48
N GLY A 104 -16.99 22.68 7.05
CA GLY A 104 -15.89 23.47 7.60
C GLY A 104 -14.49 22.99 7.21
N VAL A 105 -14.36 21.98 6.35
CA VAL A 105 -13.06 21.54 5.81
C VAL A 105 -12.49 22.63 4.89
N ARG A 106 -11.20 22.91 5.05
CA ARG A 106 -10.45 23.85 4.20
C ARG A 106 -9.21 23.19 3.64
N TRP A 107 -8.87 23.59 2.43
CA TRP A 107 -7.57 23.33 1.84
C TRP A 107 -6.45 24.04 2.61
N HIS A 108 -5.21 23.62 2.43
CA HIS A 108 -4.05 24.22 3.13
C HIS A 108 -3.88 25.71 2.86
N ASP A 109 -4.36 26.21 1.74
CA ASP A 109 -4.38 27.62 1.36
C ASP A 109 -5.58 28.41 1.94
N GLY A 110 -6.44 27.75 2.71
CA GLY A 110 -7.62 28.34 3.34
C GLY A 110 -8.89 28.29 2.50
N THR A 111 -8.85 27.90 1.24
CA THR A 111 -10.02 27.76 0.37
C THR A 111 -10.97 26.68 0.92
N PRO A 112 -12.30 26.88 0.92
CA PRO A 112 -13.25 25.87 1.36
C PRO A 112 -13.23 24.63 0.46
N PHE A 113 -13.25 23.44 1.06
CA PHE A 113 -13.45 22.16 0.36
C PHE A 113 -14.94 21.96 0.06
N THR A 114 -15.27 21.63 -1.19
CA THR A 114 -16.64 21.48 -1.67
C THR A 114 -16.82 20.30 -2.63
N SER A 115 -18.06 20.02 -3.01
CA SER A 115 -18.40 19.01 -4.03
C SER A 115 -17.81 19.31 -5.41
N ALA A 116 -17.50 20.58 -5.71
CA ALA A 116 -16.82 20.97 -6.93
C ALA A 116 -15.40 20.39 -7.03
N ASP A 117 -14.69 20.26 -5.89
CA ASP A 117 -13.34 19.67 -5.83
C ASP A 117 -13.40 18.17 -6.14
N VAL A 118 -14.40 17.47 -5.61
CA VAL A 118 -14.62 16.04 -5.91
C VAL A 118 -14.91 15.84 -7.40
N ALA A 119 -15.79 16.65 -7.98
CA ALA A 119 -16.11 16.58 -9.40
C ALA A 119 -14.91 16.95 -10.29
N ALA A 120 -14.08 17.92 -9.89
CA ALA A 120 -12.87 18.29 -10.60
C ALA A 120 -11.82 17.17 -10.54
N SER A 121 -11.59 16.58 -9.37
CA SER A 121 -10.69 15.43 -9.19
C SER A 121 -11.14 14.24 -10.03
N PHE A 122 -12.44 13.94 -10.05
CA PHE A 122 -13.01 12.88 -10.88
C PHE A 122 -12.75 13.12 -12.38
N ARG A 123 -13.02 14.33 -12.88
CA ARG A 123 -12.72 14.66 -14.28
C ARG A 123 -11.24 14.53 -14.60
N ALA A 124 -10.36 14.91 -13.67
CA ALA A 124 -8.91 14.82 -13.86
C ALA A 124 -8.43 13.36 -13.94
N VAL A 125 -8.96 12.45 -13.13
CA VAL A 125 -8.65 11.00 -13.21
C VAL A 125 -9.19 10.38 -14.49
N THR A 126 -10.39 10.76 -14.91
CA THR A 126 -11.06 10.16 -16.08
C THR A 126 -10.67 10.81 -17.42
N ASP A 127 -9.92 11.91 -17.40
CA ASP A 127 -9.38 12.53 -18.63
C ASP A 127 -8.41 11.54 -19.33
N PRO A 128 -8.64 11.17 -20.59
CA PRO A 128 -7.76 10.27 -21.33
C PRO A 128 -6.31 10.76 -21.44
N ARG A 129 -6.07 12.07 -21.31
CA ARG A 129 -4.73 12.68 -21.32
C ARG A 129 -3.98 12.55 -20.00
N SER A 130 -4.67 12.17 -18.93
CA SER A 130 -4.05 11.93 -17.62
C SER A 130 -3.43 10.54 -17.59
N ILE A 131 -2.12 10.46 -17.32
CA ILE A 131 -1.41 9.20 -17.13
C ILE A 131 -1.58 8.79 -15.66
N VAL A 132 -2.70 8.16 -15.35
CA VAL A 132 -3.02 7.63 -14.02
C VAL A 132 -2.75 6.12 -13.98
N GLN A 133 -2.48 5.58 -12.79
CA GLN A 133 -2.14 4.17 -12.59
C GLN A 133 -3.30 3.22 -12.97
N SER A 134 -4.52 3.58 -12.58
CA SER A 134 -5.73 2.78 -12.83
C SER A 134 -6.96 3.68 -12.95
N ARG A 135 -7.95 3.24 -13.71
CA ARG A 135 -9.30 3.84 -13.73
C ARG A 135 -10.36 2.87 -13.24
N HIS A 136 -9.93 1.76 -12.64
CA HIS A 136 -10.84 0.78 -12.06
C HIS A 136 -11.80 1.46 -11.07
N GLY A 137 -13.09 1.20 -11.22
CA GLY A 137 -14.16 1.84 -10.44
C GLY A 137 -14.54 3.27 -10.87
N TYR A 138 -13.65 4.02 -11.53
CA TYR A 138 -13.96 5.33 -12.11
C TYR A 138 -14.68 5.19 -13.45
N ASP A 139 -14.37 4.18 -14.22
CA ASP A 139 -14.93 3.83 -15.52
C ASP A 139 -16.39 3.37 -15.46
N VAL A 140 -16.85 2.87 -14.30
CA VAL A 140 -18.27 2.51 -14.10
C VAL A 140 -19.18 3.72 -13.88
N VAL A 141 -18.62 4.93 -13.69
CA VAL A 141 -19.42 6.14 -13.47
C VAL A 141 -19.95 6.68 -14.80
N ALA A 142 -21.28 6.88 -14.87
CA ALA A 142 -21.93 7.52 -16.00
C ALA A 142 -21.87 9.06 -15.89
N ARG A 143 -22.07 9.59 -14.68
CA ARG A 143 -22.00 11.05 -14.41
C ARG A 143 -21.82 11.36 -12.94
N VAL A 144 -21.27 12.54 -12.66
CA VAL A 144 -21.12 13.12 -11.32
C VAL A 144 -22.01 14.36 -11.23
N GLU A 145 -22.82 14.44 -10.18
CA GLU A 145 -23.72 15.55 -9.89
C GLU A 145 -23.29 16.24 -8.58
N THR A 146 -23.32 17.57 -8.55
CA THR A 146 -23.02 18.39 -7.38
C THR A 146 -24.22 19.31 -7.07
N PRO A 147 -25.31 18.77 -6.49
CA PRO A 147 -26.56 19.52 -6.29
C PRO A 147 -26.41 20.69 -5.33
N ASP A 148 -25.45 20.61 -4.43
CA ASP A 148 -25.07 21.68 -3.51
C ASP A 148 -23.57 21.55 -3.12
N PRO A 149 -22.97 22.55 -2.45
CA PRO A 149 -21.54 22.53 -2.12
C PRO A 149 -21.08 21.38 -1.21
N LEU A 150 -21.98 20.71 -0.51
CA LEU A 150 -21.67 19.63 0.44
C LEU A 150 -22.24 18.26 0.03
N THR A 151 -22.78 18.14 -1.17
CA THR A 151 -23.33 16.89 -1.67
C THR A 151 -22.74 16.57 -3.03
N VAL A 152 -22.15 15.38 -3.16
CA VAL A 152 -21.74 14.81 -4.44
C VAL A 152 -22.47 13.50 -4.68
N ARG A 153 -22.94 13.29 -5.90
CA ARG A 153 -23.69 12.11 -6.29
C ARG A 153 -23.10 11.51 -7.54
N PHE A 154 -22.70 10.25 -7.44
CA PHE A 154 -22.22 9.46 -8.57
C PHE A 154 -23.37 8.60 -9.13
N ARG A 155 -23.60 8.69 -10.43
CA ARG A 155 -24.53 7.82 -11.16
C ARG A 155 -23.70 6.76 -11.87
N LEU A 156 -23.97 5.49 -11.57
CA LEU A 156 -23.23 4.37 -12.13
C LEU A 156 -23.93 3.81 -13.37
N LYS A 157 -23.18 3.23 -14.30
CA LYS A 157 -23.68 2.52 -15.49
C LYS A 157 -24.31 1.17 -15.12
N HIS A 158 -23.76 0.53 -14.09
CA HIS A 158 -24.23 -0.73 -13.50
C HIS A 158 -23.85 -0.74 -12.00
N PRO A 159 -24.47 -1.58 -11.16
CA PRO A 159 -24.10 -1.71 -9.77
C PRO A 159 -22.64 -2.15 -9.65
N PHE A 160 -21.91 -1.49 -8.73
CA PHE A 160 -20.50 -1.80 -8.43
C PHE A 160 -20.29 -1.69 -6.92
N ALA A 161 -20.29 -2.84 -6.23
CA ALA A 161 -20.23 -2.90 -4.78
C ALA A 161 -18.92 -2.35 -4.18
N PRO A 162 -17.73 -2.52 -4.83
CA PRO A 162 -16.48 -1.97 -4.34
C PRO A 162 -16.40 -0.44 -4.35
N PHE A 163 -17.35 0.28 -4.99
CA PHE A 163 -17.29 1.72 -5.25
C PHE A 163 -16.82 2.57 -4.07
N VAL A 164 -17.40 2.33 -2.88
CA VAL A 164 -17.10 3.10 -1.67
C VAL A 164 -15.67 2.86 -1.17
N GLY A 165 -15.11 1.68 -1.43
CA GLY A 165 -13.74 1.30 -1.08
C GLY A 165 -12.71 1.59 -2.16
N THR A 166 -13.15 2.03 -3.36
CA THR A 166 -12.28 2.23 -4.51
C THR A 166 -12.17 3.70 -4.92
N VAL A 167 -13.31 4.40 -5.07
CA VAL A 167 -13.32 5.76 -5.64
C VAL A 167 -13.07 6.81 -4.57
N PHE A 168 -11.94 7.50 -4.67
CA PHE A 168 -11.44 8.46 -3.67
C PHE A 168 -11.39 7.89 -2.25
N ALA A 169 -10.96 6.65 -2.15
CA ALA A 169 -10.82 5.89 -0.92
C ALA A 169 -9.37 5.39 -0.76
N GLU A 170 -9.05 4.77 0.38
CA GLU A 170 -7.80 4.04 0.57
C GLU A 170 -7.90 2.72 -0.21
N SER A 171 -7.63 2.76 -1.52
CA SER A 171 -7.68 1.66 -2.48
C SER A 171 -6.28 1.16 -2.85
N ASP A 172 -6.19 0.22 -3.77
CA ASP A 172 -4.96 -0.28 -4.41
C ASP A 172 -4.22 0.81 -5.20
N ALA A 173 -4.97 1.72 -5.82
CA ALA A 173 -4.46 2.94 -6.45
C ALA A 173 -5.14 4.16 -5.83
N PRO A 174 -4.78 4.55 -4.58
CA PRO A 174 -5.50 5.58 -3.88
C PRO A 174 -5.26 6.95 -4.52
N TYR A 175 -6.34 7.52 -5.05
CA TYR A 175 -6.36 8.92 -5.47
C TYR A 175 -7.01 9.74 -4.38
N TYR A 176 -6.22 10.67 -3.80
CA TYR A 176 -6.74 11.66 -2.88
C TYR A 176 -7.31 12.85 -3.65
N LEU A 177 -8.14 13.65 -3.00
CA LEU A 177 -8.78 14.78 -3.66
C LEU A 177 -7.80 15.94 -3.88
N ALA A 178 -7.99 16.65 -4.98
CA ALA A 178 -7.21 17.83 -5.35
C ALA A 178 -8.13 19.07 -5.45
N PRO A 179 -7.63 20.27 -5.09
CA PRO A 179 -8.42 21.49 -5.14
C PRO A 179 -8.74 21.91 -6.58
N ALA A 180 -10.03 22.13 -6.87
CA ALA A 180 -10.52 22.45 -8.21
C ALA A 180 -9.85 23.70 -8.81
N HIS A 181 -9.54 24.68 -7.99
CA HIS A 181 -8.92 25.94 -8.43
C HIS A 181 -7.45 25.76 -8.89
N LEU A 182 -6.78 24.67 -8.53
CA LEU A 182 -5.45 24.32 -8.98
C LEU A 182 -5.43 23.24 -10.09
N LEU A 183 -6.57 22.63 -10.39
CA LEU A 183 -6.75 21.70 -11.51
C LEU A 183 -7.18 22.46 -12.78
N ARG A 184 -6.43 23.49 -13.17
CA ARG A 184 -6.73 24.31 -14.36
C ARG A 184 -6.36 23.54 -15.60
N GLY A 185 -7.35 23.08 -16.35
CA GLY A 185 -7.32 22.39 -17.63
C GLY A 185 -5.95 22.17 -18.28
N GLY A 186 -5.51 20.93 -18.39
CA GLY A 186 -4.23 20.54 -18.95
C GLY A 186 -3.78 19.19 -18.36
N PRO A 187 -2.64 18.64 -18.82
CA PRO A 187 -2.09 17.41 -18.27
C PRO A 187 -1.78 17.60 -16.77
N LEU A 188 -2.22 16.63 -15.93
CA LEU A 188 -2.00 16.64 -14.48
C LEU A 188 -0.54 16.87 -14.09
N ALA A 189 0.42 16.31 -14.83
CA ALA A 189 1.85 16.45 -14.59
C ALA A 189 2.35 17.91 -14.62
N ARG A 190 1.59 18.83 -15.22
CA ARG A 190 1.90 20.28 -15.26
C ARG A 190 1.12 21.08 -14.22
N SER A 191 0.37 20.42 -13.33
CA SER A 191 -0.35 21.11 -12.25
C SER A 191 0.61 21.80 -11.28
N PRO A 192 0.29 23.01 -10.79
CA PRO A 192 1.03 23.68 -9.71
C PRO A 192 1.20 22.82 -8.45
N LEU A 193 0.30 21.87 -8.20
CA LEU A 193 0.35 20.93 -7.08
C LEU A 193 1.65 20.12 -7.00
N ASN A 194 2.39 19.99 -8.11
CA ASN A 194 3.67 19.28 -8.10
C ASN A 194 4.80 20.07 -7.43
N ALA A 195 4.66 21.39 -7.36
CA ALA A 195 5.63 22.28 -6.71
C ALA A 195 5.15 22.68 -5.31
N ASP A 196 3.84 22.88 -5.15
CA ASP A 196 3.22 23.36 -3.92
C ASP A 196 1.99 22.48 -3.63
N ALA A 197 2.19 21.47 -2.77
CA ALA A 197 1.17 20.51 -2.43
C ALA A 197 0.10 21.13 -1.50
N VAL A 198 -1.05 21.45 -2.05
CA VAL A 198 -2.20 21.98 -1.33
C VAL A 198 -3.21 20.86 -1.09
N GLY A 199 -3.23 20.33 0.13
CA GLY A 199 -4.14 19.25 0.57
C GLY A 199 -5.12 19.69 1.64
N THR A 200 -5.86 18.73 2.19
CA THR A 200 -6.76 18.88 3.34
C THR A 200 -6.22 18.24 4.60
N GLY A 201 -5.08 17.54 4.49
CA GLY A 201 -4.52 16.66 5.49
C GLY A 201 -3.92 17.36 6.72
N PRO A 202 -3.41 16.56 7.66
CA PRO A 202 -2.90 17.04 8.94
C PRO A 202 -1.60 17.84 8.84
N TYR A 203 -0.85 17.69 7.76
CA TYR A 203 0.43 18.40 7.56
C TYR A 203 0.47 19.12 6.23
N LYS A 204 1.13 20.30 6.22
CA LYS A 204 1.36 21.15 5.05
C LYS A 204 2.80 21.02 4.59
N LEU A 205 3.01 21.05 3.27
CA LEU A 205 4.35 21.14 2.70
C LEU A 205 5.01 22.48 3.10
N VAL A 206 6.23 22.42 3.61
CA VAL A 206 7.09 23.58 3.86
C VAL A 206 8.18 23.64 2.81
N ARG A 207 8.81 22.50 2.53
CA ARG A 207 9.91 22.40 1.57
C ARG A 207 10.04 20.98 1.03
N TRP A 208 10.31 20.88 -0.24
CA TRP A 208 10.79 19.66 -0.86
C TRP A 208 12.24 19.88 -1.35
N ALA A 209 13.20 19.33 -0.62
CA ALA A 209 14.58 19.25 -1.05
C ALA A 209 14.76 17.96 -1.85
N ARG A 210 14.77 18.10 -3.18
CA ARG A 210 14.86 16.97 -4.11
C ARG A 210 16.07 16.09 -3.82
N GLY A 211 15.86 14.77 -3.82
CA GLY A 211 16.88 13.77 -3.52
C GLY A 211 17.32 13.68 -2.05
N ASP A 212 16.77 14.53 -1.16
CA ASP A 212 17.15 14.58 0.26
C ASP A 212 15.95 14.35 1.19
N ARG A 213 14.99 15.27 1.22
CA ARG A 213 13.89 15.22 2.21
C ARG A 213 12.67 16.06 1.86
N LEU A 214 11.56 15.73 2.53
CA LEU A 214 10.39 16.59 2.70
C LEU A 214 10.34 17.18 4.10
N GLU A 215 10.02 18.46 4.22
CA GLU A 215 9.75 19.16 5.47
C GLU A 215 8.28 19.56 5.52
N LEU A 216 7.57 19.12 6.56
CA LEU A 216 6.16 19.34 6.75
C LEU A 216 5.92 20.09 8.06
N ALA A 217 4.90 20.96 8.10
CA ALA A 217 4.42 21.63 9.30
C ALA A 217 2.97 21.20 9.61
N ALA A 218 2.63 21.15 10.89
CA ALA A 218 1.26 20.87 11.32
C ALA A 218 0.26 21.84 10.67
N ASN A 219 -0.88 21.32 10.25
CA ASN A 219 -2.04 22.09 9.83
C ASN A 219 -2.89 22.44 11.07
N ASP A 220 -2.73 23.63 11.62
CA ASP A 220 -3.44 24.08 12.81
C ASP A 220 -4.96 24.09 12.63
N ALA A 221 -5.43 24.23 11.37
CA ALA A 221 -6.84 24.22 11.00
C ALA A 221 -7.33 22.84 10.51
N TYR A 222 -6.60 21.76 10.82
CA TYR A 222 -7.00 20.42 10.40
C TYR A 222 -8.38 20.04 10.96
N TRP A 223 -9.27 19.58 10.11
CA TRP A 223 -10.67 19.30 10.44
C TRP A 223 -10.87 18.24 11.52
N ALA A 224 -9.89 17.31 11.69
CA ALA A 224 -9.94 16.27 12.71
C ALA A 224 -9.15 16.63 13.99
N GLY A 225 -8.74 17.88 14.14
CA GLY A 225 -7.98 18.41 15.27
C GLY A 225 -6.52 18.69 14.92
N LYS A 226 -5.95 19.71 15.55
CA LYS A 226 -4.55 20.11 15.37
C LYS A 226 -3.59 18.96 15.71
N PRO A 227 -2.63 18.59 14.83
CA PRO A 227 -1.58 17.63 15.15
C PRO A 227 -0.72 18.09 16.32
N SER A 228 -0.34 17.15 17.21
CA SER A 228 0.54 17.45 18.35
C SER A 228 2.02 17.59 17.93
N ILE A 229 2.45 16.87 16.88
CA ILE A 229 3.78 17.01 16.30
C ILE A 229 3.79 18.24 15.41
N ALA A 230 4.60 19.25 15.77
CA ALA A 230 4.59 20.53 15.06
C ALA A 230 5.27 20.45 13.67
N ARG A 231 6.27 19.59 13.50
CA ARG A 231 7.00 19.41 12.24
C ARG A 231 7.33 17.94 12.01
N ILE A 232 7.33 17.53 10.75
CA ILE A 232 7.86 16.24 10.31
C ILE A 232 8.93 16.49 9.25
N THR A 233 10.10 15.88 9.42
CA THR A 233 11.13 15.79 8.40
C THR A 233 11.19 14.34 7.92
N LEU A 234 10.89 14.10 6.64
CA LEU A 234 10.99 12.78 6.00
C LEU A 234 12.21 12.74 5.11
N ARG A 235 13.23 11.98 5.49
CA ARG A 235 14.46 11.79 4.73
C ARG A 235 14.33 10.61 3.78
N PHE A 236 14.81 10.77 2.56
CA PHE A 236 14.84 9.71 1.55
C PHE A 236 16.13 8.90 1.71
N ILE A 237 16.04 7.72 2.31
CA ILE A 237 17.20 6.87 2.60
C ILE A 237 16.90 5.46 2.11
N ALA A 238 17.49 5.09 0.96
CA ALA A 238 17.28 3.77 0.35
C ALA A 238 18.10 2.66 1.04
N ASP A 239 19.25 3.01 1.62
CA ASP A 239 20.10 2.04 2.32
C ASP A 239 19.62 1.82 3.75
N GLU A 240 19.12 0.61 4.02
CA GLU A 240 18.57 0.25 5.33
C GLU A 240 19.63 0.20 6.44
N ASN A 241 20.92 -0.02 6.13
CA ASN A 241 21.99 0.03 7.14
C ASN A 241 22.19 1.48 7.63
N THR A 242 22.12 2.45 6.72
CA THR A 242 22.14 3.88 7.06
C THR A 242 20.93 4.24 7.93
N VAL A 243 19.75 3.71 7.64
CA VAL A 243 18.54 3.89 8.49
C VAL A 243 18.77 3.31 9.87
N LEU A 244 19.31 2.08 10.00
CA LEU A 244 19.57 1.44 11.28
C LEU A 244 20.63 2.20 12.11
N ILE A 245 21.65 2.76 11.47
CA ILE A 245 22.63 3.64 12.11
C ILE A 245 21.94 4.90 12.65
N GLY A 246 21.10 5.56 11.84
CA GLY A 246 20.36 6.76 12.23
C GLY A 246 19.39 6.53 13.39
N LEU A 247 18.73 5.36 13.44
CA LEU A 247 17.91 4.95 14.59
C LEU A 247 18.76 4.73 15.86
N ARG A 248 19.94 4.11 15.71
CA ARG A 248 20.85 3.82 16.82
C ARG A 248 21.49 5.08 17.39
N SER A 249 21.91 6.03 16.53
CA SER A 249 22.49 7.32 16.97
C SER A 249 21.44 8.29 17.51
N GLY A 250 20.15 8.10 17.16
CA GLY A 250 19.08 9.04 17.49
C GLY A 250 18.96 10.20 16.50
N ASP A 251 19.59 10.13 15.33
CA ASP A 251 19.40 11.09 14.22
C ASP A 251 18.05 10.88 13.51
N LEU A 252 17.50 9.67 13.62
CA LEU A 252 16.14 9.32 13.20
C LEU A 252 15.30 8.93 14.41
N ASP A 253 14.07 9.38 14.42
CA ASP A 253 13.05 9.01 15.40
C ASP A 253 12.22 7.81 14.93
N GLY A 254 12.27 7.51 13.64
CA GLY A 254 11.61 6.34 13.06
C GLY A 254 11.85 6.17 11.56
N VAL A 255 11.30 5.08 11.04
CA VAL A 255 11.29 4.75 9.62
C VAL A 255 9.95 4.16 9.24
N ILE A 256 9.43 4.55 8.08
CA ILE A 256 8.23 4.03 7.46
C ILE A 256 8.65 3.09 6.31
N GLY A 257 8.28 1.83 6.42
CA GLY A 257 8.63 0.81 5.42
C GLY A 257 10.05 0.26 5.63
N LEU A 258 10.15 -0.87 6.34
CA LEU A 258 11.38 -1.67 6.46
C LEU A 258 11.18 -3.03 5.82
N SER A 259 12.25 -3.59 5.26
CA SER A 259 12.29 -5.02 4.97
C SER A 259 12.23 -5.84 6.25
N ALA A 260 11.79 -7.10 6.13
CA ALA A 260 11.78 -8.02 7.26
C ALA A 260 13.18 -8.22 7.86
N ASN A 261 14.22 -8.24 7.02
CA ASN A 261 15.61 -8.38 7.44
C ASN A 261 16.09 -7.17 8.28
N ALA A 262 15.87 -5.95 7.80
CA ALA A 262 16.22 -4.74 8.54
C ALA A 262 15.40 -4.60 9.83
N ALA A 263 14.12 -4.99 9.80
CA ALA A 263 13.26 -5.00 10.99
C ALA A 263 13.72 -5.98 12.05
N ALA A 264 14.24 -7.17 11.66
CA ALA A 264 14.84 -8.11 12.60
C ALA A 264 16.06 -7.49 13.32
N GLN A 265 16.89 -6.73 12.60
CA GLN A 265 18.01 -5.99 13.19
C GLN A 265 17.56 -4.80 14.06
N ALA A 266 16.50 -4.09 13.63
CA ALA A 266 15.96 -2.95 14.39
C ALA A 266 15.43 -3.35 15.78
N ARG A 267 14.92 -4.59 15.95
CA ARG A 267 14.50 -5.13 17.26
C ARG A 267 15.60 -5.13 18.33
N ALA A 268 16.87 -5.18 17.91
CA ALA A 268 18.02 -5.17 18.81
C ALA A 268 18.50 -3.75 19.18
N ILE A 269 17.90 -2.69 18.63
CA ILE A 269 18.26 -1.29 18.92
C ILE A 269 17.53 -0.85 20.19
N PRO A 270 18.25 -0.42 21.25
CA PRO A 270 17.61 0.06 22.48
C PRO A 270 16.65 1.23 22.21
N HIS A 271 15.52 1.23 22.91
CA HIS A 271 14.49 2.28 22.80
C HIS A 271 13.88 2.42 21.38
N VAL A 272 13.91 1.36 20.60
CA VAL A 272 13.25 1.28 19.30
C VAL A 272 12.31 0.07 19.29
N ARG A 273 11.04 0.32 19.00
CA ARG A 273 10.05 -0.73 18.79
C ARG A 273 9.77 -0.93 17.31
N VAL A 274 9.62 -2.17 16.90
CA VAL A 274 9.15 -2.53 15.56
C VAL A 274 7.64 -2.71 15.61
N ALA A 275 6.95 -1.96 14.75
CA ALA A 275 5.51 -2.00 14.60
C ALA A 275 5.14 -2.65 13.26
N THR A 276 4.14 -3.51 13.26
CA THR A 276 3.60 -4.13 12.04
C THR A 276 2.13 -3.79 11.86
N SER A 277 1.71 -3.68 10.60
CA SER A 277 0.31 -3.57 10.23
C SER A 277 0.00 -4.57 9.12
N PRO A 278 -1.14 -5.28 9.17
CA PRO A 278 -1.57 -6.09 8.05
C PRO A 278 -1.72 -5.22 6.80
N LEU A 279 -1.45 -5.81 5.64
CA LEU A 279 -1.77 -5.25 4.34
C LEU A 279 -2.83 -6.15 3.68
N ASN A 280 -3.70 -5.58 2.85
CA ASN A 280 -4.49 -6.39 1.94
C ASN A 280 -3.60 -6.82 0.78
N ALA A 281 -2.83 -7.87 1.04
CA ALA A 281 -1.81 -8.32 0.10
C ALA A 281 -1.53 -9.81 0.28
N TYR A 282 -1.08 -10.43 -0.78
CA TYR A 282 -0.47 -11.74 -0.72
C TYR A 282 0.90 -11.76 -1.42
N TRP A 283 1.69 -12.72 -1.05
CA TRP A 283 2.94 -13.09 -1.69
C TRP A 283 2.91 -14.57 -2.04
N GLY A 284 3.33 -14.92 -3.27
CA GLY A 284 3.23 -16.29 -3.70
C GLY A 284 3.95 -16.62 -5.01
N VAL A 285 3.75 -17.85 -5.45
CA VAL A 285 4.23 -18.37 -6.74
C VAL A 285 3.06 -18.41 -7.71
N MET A 286 3.03 -17.48 -8.65
CA MET A 286 2.05 -17.44 -9.73
C MET A 286 2.45 -18.44 -10.80
N MET A 287 1.48 -19.17 -11.33
CA MET A 287 1.67 -20.22 -12.34
C MET A 287 0.92 -19.85 -13.62
N ASN A 288 1.56 -20.01 -14.76
CA ASN A 288 0.99 -19.67 -16.05
C ASN A 288 0.03 -20.77 -16.53
N ASN A 289 -1.26 -20.47 -16.57
CA ASN A 289 -2.30 -21.41 -16.98
C ASN A 289 -2.58 -21.40 -18.50
N ALA A 290 -1.79 -20.67 -19.29
CA ALA A 290 -1.99 -20.61 -20.74
C ALA A 290 -1.82 -21.98 -21.39
N PRO A 291 -2.62 -22.32 -22.41
CA PRO A 291 -2.47 -23.55 -23.17
C PRO A 291 -1.03 -23.75 -23.69
N GLY A 292 -0.53 -24.98 -23.62
CA GLY A 292 0.82 -25.33 -24.06
C GLY A 292 1.92 -25.15 -23.00
N ARG A 293 1.60 -24.57 -21.83
CA ARG A 293 2.51 -24.54 -20.68
C ARG A 293 2.38 -25.80 -19.83
N PRO A 294 3.45 -26.33 -19.24
CA PRO A 294 3.37 -27.46 -18.30
C PRO A 294 2.40 -27.16 -17.14
N THR A 295 2.38 -25.93 -16.68
CA THR A 295 1.53 -25.42 -15.60
C THR A 295 0.07 -25.21 -16.03
N ALA A 296 -0.31 -25.45 -17.28
CA ALA A 296 -1.72 -25.54 -17.69
C ALA A 296 -2.42 -26.77 -17.06
N ASP A 297 -1.66 -27.84 -16.78
CA ASP A 297 -2.18 -29.00 -16.05
C ASP A 297 -2.29 -28.71 -14.56
N ARG A 298 -3.51 -28.83 -13.99
CA ARG A 298 -3.76 -28.60 -12.57
C ARG A 298 -2.94 -29.55 -11.67
N ARG A 299 -2.64 -30.78 -12.12
CA ARG A 299 -1.82 -31.73 -11.35
C ARG A 299 -0.40 -31.21 -11.18
N VAL A 300 0.17 -30.59 -12.21
CA VAL A 300 1.49 -29.96 -12.18
C VAL A 300 1.47 -28.78 -11.21
N ARG A 301 0.47 -27.89 -11.31
CA ARG A 301 0.34 -26.75 -10.40
C ARG A 301 0.23 -27.18 -8.94
N ARG A 302 -0.60 -28.22 -8.70
CA ARG A 302 -0.77 -28.77 -7.35
C ARG A 302 0.54 -29.39 -6.82
N ALA A 303 1.26 -30.11 -7.65
CA ALA A 303 2.55 -30.69 -7.29
C ALA A 303 3.60 -29.60 -6.94
N ILE A 304 3.64 -28.50 -7.71
CA ILE A 304 4.52 -27.37 -7.41
C ILE A 304 4.16 -26.78 -6.03
N ALA A 305 2.87 -26.56 -5.76
CA ALA A 305 2.41 -25.98 -4.50
C ALA A 305 2.70 -26.89 -3.29
N GLU A 306 2.55 -28.20 -3.44
CA GLU A 306 2.84 -29.18 -2.37
C GLU A 306 4.33 -29.42 -2.16
N ALA A 307 5.16 -29.16 -3.16
CA ALA A 307 6.62 -29.25 -3.05
C ALA A 307 7.24 -28.06 -2.29
N LEU A 308 6.59 -26.89 -2.31
CA LEU A 308 7.10 -25.66 -1.71
C LEU A 308 6.63 -25.50 -0.25
N ASP A 309 7.57 -25.24 0.67
CA ASP A 309 7.25 -25.04 2.09
C ASP A 309 7.00 -23.56 2.43
N ALA A 310 5.74 -23.15 2.39
CA ALA A 310 5.32 -21.80 2.75
C ALA A 310 5.71 -21.40 4.19
N ARG A 311 5.85 -22.38 5.12
CA ARG A 311 6.30 -22.10 6.49
C ARG A 311 7.78 -21.77 6.50
N SER A 312 8.61 -22.58 5.81
CA SER A 312 10.05 -22.34 5.67
C SER A 312 10.31 -20.98 5.04
N PHE A 313 9.58 -20.64 3.97
CA PHE A 313 9.60 -19.30 3.37
C PHE A 313 9.34 -18.20 4.41
N ARG A 314 8.22 -18.27 5.11
CA ARG A 314 7.84 -17.26 6.10
C ARG A 314 8.88 -17.11 7.21
N ASP A 315 9.35 -18.21 7.76
CA ASP A 315 10.23 -18.20 8.93
C ASP A 315 11.67 -17.79 8.57
N ASN A 316 12.18 -18.23 7.41
CA ASN A 316 13.57 -18.00 6.99
C ASN A 316 13.74 -16.74 6.12
N VAL A 317 12.80 -16.43 5.24
CA VAL A 317 12.91 -15.28 4.31
C VAL A 317 12.33 -14.02 4.93
N THR A 318 11.21 -14.14 5.63
CA THR A 318 10.54 -12.98 6.24
C THR A 318 10.79 -12.85 7.74
N HIS A 319 11.67 -13.65 8.33
CA HIS A 319 11.97 -13.66 9.77
C HIS A 319 10.73 -13.74 10.66
N GLY A 320 9.67 -14.42 10.20
CA GLY A 320 8.41 -14.56 10.88
C GLY A 320 7.54 -13.28 10.97
N PHE A 321 7.90 -12.22 10.26
CA PHE A 321 7.09 -10.99 10.24
C PHE A 321 5.79 -11.15 9.46
N TYR A 322 5.82 -11.87 8.33
CA TYR A 322 4.63 -12.03 7.50
C TYR A 322 3.67 -13.05 8.11
N ALA A 323 2.37 -12.78 7.97
CA ALA A 323 1.35 -13.70 8.43
C ALA A 323 1.23 -14.92 7.47
N PRO A 324 0.75 -16.08 7.94
CA PRO A 324 0.38 -17.18 7.05
C PRO A 324 -0.68 -16.73 6.06
N ALA A 325 -0.53 -17.09 4.78
CA ALA A 325 -1.58 -16.94 3.78
C ALA A 325 -2.30 -18.27 3.56
N THR A 326 -3.62 -18.22 3.41
CA THR A 326 -4.41 -19.38 2.96
C THR A 326 -4.74 -19.23 1.48
N ALA A 327 -5.24 -18.06 1.10
CA ALA A 327 -5.59 -17.69 -0.26
C ALA A 327 -5.14 -16.23 -0.51
N ASP A 328 -5.77 -15.54 -1.44
CA ASP A 328 -5.46 -14.16 -1.82
C ASP A 328 -5.83 -13.12 -0.76
N LEU A 329 -6.87 -13.37 0.04
CA LEU A 329 -7.31 -12.46 1.08
C LEU A 329 -6.53 -12.69 2.40
N PRO A 330 -5.91 -11.64 2.97
CA PRO A 330 -5.22 -11.77 4.24
C PRO A 330 -6.19 -12.07 5.39
N PRO A 331 -5.78 -12.82 6.42
CA PRO A 331 -6.67 -13.24 7.53
C PRO A 331 -7.35 -12.08 8.29
N ALA A 332 -6.77 -10.85 8.21
CA ALA A 332 -7.32 -9.67 8.87
C ALA A 332 -8.51 -9.06 8.12
N LEU A 333 -8.68 -9.37 6.83
CA LEU A 333 -9.72 -8.78 6.00
C LEU A 333 -11.09 -9.40 6.31
N TRP A 334 -12.13 -8.58 6.35
CA TRP A 334 -13.48 -8.99 6.73
C TRP A 334 -14.09 -10.11 5.85
N ALA A 335 -13.63 -10.24 4.61
CA ALA A 335 -14.13 -11.20 3.63
C ALA A 335 -13.43 -12.56 3.67
N ALA A 336 -12.22 -12.63 4.23
CA ALA A 336 -11.44 -13.88 4.33
C ALA A 336 -12.20 -14.99 5.07
N ASP A 337 -12.05 -16.22 4.60
CA ASP A 337 -12.67 -17.39 5.23
C ASP A 337 -11.67 -18.13 6.14
N PRO A 338 -11.80 -18.01 7.47
CA PRO A 338 -10.89 -18.67 8.41
C PRO A 338 -11.05 -20.20 8.47
N ALA A 339 -12.08 -20.77 7.85
CA ALA A 339 -12.29 -22.21 7.82
C ALA A 339 -11.45 -22.91 6.74
N LEU A 340 -11.03 -22.19 5.72
CA LEU A 340 -10.19 -22.73 4.66
C LEU A 340 -8.79 -23.07 5.17
N LYS A 341 -8.16 -24.04 4.53
CA LYS A 341 -6.80 -24.49 4.85
C LYS A 341 -5.89 -24.27 3.65
N PRO A 342 -4.65 -23.80 3.85
CA PRO A 342 -3.69 -23.66 2.77
C PRO A 342 -3.36 -25.03 2.14
N VAL A 343 -2.81 -24.98 0.95
CA VAL A 343 -2.23 -26.17 0.30
C VAL A 343 -1.15 -26.73 1.23
N PRO A 344 -1.20 -28.02 1.61
CA PRO A 344 -0.22 -28.62 2.50
C PRO A 344 1.14 -28.76 1.78
N HIS A 345 2.22 -28.71 2.54
CA HIS A 345 3.52 -29.16 2.06
C HIS A 345 3.59 -30.69 2.12
N ASP A 346 3.55 -31.35 0.96
CA ASP A 346 3.62 -32.82 0.83
C ASP A 346 4.44 -33.21 -0.41
N PRO A 347 5.77 -33.28 -0.30
CA PRO A 347 6.63 -33.68 -1.40
C PRO A 347 6.39 -35.10 -1.92
N ALA A 348 5.79 -35.99 -1.12
CA ALA A 348 5.45 -37.34 -1.56
C ALA A 348 4.24 -37.33 -2.50
N ASP A 349 3.19 -36.59 -2.15
CA ASP A 349 2.05 -36.39 -3.04
C ASP A 349 2.43 -35.61 -4.30
N ALA A 350 3.30 -34.60 -4.19
CA ALA A 350 3.84 -33.85 -5.33
C ALA A 350 4.45 -34.80 -6.38
N ARG A 351 5.29 -35.76 -5.97
CA ARG A 351 5.89 -36.77 -6.91
C ARG A 351 4.81 -37.64 -7.53
N ARG A 352 3.80 -38.06 -6.78
CA ARG A 352 2.66 -38.86 -7.28
C ARG A 352 1.87 -38.08 -8.35
N LEU A 353 1.59 -36.82 -8.12
CA LEU A 353 0.87 -35.93 -9.05
C LEU A 353 1.69 -35.70 -10.33
N LEU A 354 3.00 -35.50 -10.23
CA LEU A 354 3.90 -35.39 -11.39
C LEU A 354 3.90 -36.66 -12.23
N ALA A 355 4.01 -37.82 -11.58
CA ALA A 355 3.95 -39.12 -12.27
C ALA A 355 2.60 -39.29 -13.00
N ALA A 356 1.47 -38.94 -12.34
CA ALA A 356 0.15 -38.98 -12.97
C ALA A 356 -0.01 -37.96 -14.13
N ALA A 357 0.78 -36.89 -14.16
CA ALA A 357 0.87 -35.94 -15.27
C ALA A 357 1.85 -36.35 -16.37
N GLY A 358 2.56 -37.49 -16.20
CA GLY A 358 3.50 -38.03 -17.21
C GLY A 358 4.96 -37.60 -17.02
N TYR A 359 5.29 -36.98 -15.86
CA TYR A 359 6.64 -36.55 -15.54
C TYR A 359 7.34 -37.52 -14.56
N GLY A 360 8.64 -37.67 -14.70
CA GLY A 360 9.46 -38.54 -13.87
C GLY A 360 10.89 -38.62 -14.37
N ALA A 361 11.68 -39.60 -13.90
CA ALA A 361 13.10 -39.71 -14.25
C ALA A 361 13.36 -39.86 -15.77
N ALA A 362 12.47 -40.56 -16.50
CA ALA A 362 12.56 -40.71 -17.94
C ALA A 362 12.10 -39.50 -18.74
N HIS A 363 11.27 -38.63 -18.12
CA HIS A 363 10.72 -37.42 -18.73
C HIS A 363 10.65 -36.31 -17.66
N PRO A 364 11.78 -35.69 -17.33
CA PRO A 364 11.84 -34.70 -16.28
C PRO A 364 11.08 -33.43 -16.68
N LEU A 365 10.40 -32.81 -15.70
CA LEU A 365 9.76 -31.50 -15.88
C LEU A 365 10.80 -30.39 -15.70
N ALA A 366 10.90 -29.50 -16.69
CA ALA A 366 11.69 -28.27 -16.58
C ALA A 366 10.79 -27.05 -16.66
N LEU A 367 11.00 -26.07 -15.76
CA LEU A 367 10.21 -24.85 -15.65
C LEU A 367 11.08 -23.60 -15.72
N ASP A 368 10.58 -22.55 -16.36
CA ASP A 368 11.16 -21.22 -16.35
C ASP A 368 10.56 -20.40 -15.22
N LEU A 369 11.38 -20.09 -14.20
CA LEU A 369 11.03 -19.19 -13.09
C LEU A 369 11.51 -17.78 -13.39
N VAL A 370 10.61 -16.82 -13.43
CA VAL A 370 10.97 -15.40 -13.59
C VAL A 370 10.89 -14.65 -12.26
N ILE A 371 11.89 -13.79 -12.04
CA ILE A 371 12.02 -12.98 -10.82
C ILE A 371 12.37 -11.54 -11.15
N LEU A 372 12.02 -10.63 -10.24
CA LEU A 372 12.42 -9.23 -10.30
C LEU A 372 13.89 -9.09 -9.87
N GLN A 373 14.75 -8.61 -10.75
CA GLN A 373 16.20 -8.51 -10.53
C GLN A 373 16.57 -7.65 -9.32
N SER A 374 15.86 -6.56 -9.07
CA SER A 374 16.11 -5.67 -7.93
C SER A 374 15.71 -6.25 -6.58
N SER A 375 14.90 -7.33 -6.54
CA SER A 375 14.42 -7.91 -5.30
C SER A 375 15.41 -8.93 -4.71
N GLN A 376 15.99 -8.58 -3.55
CA GLN A 376 16.81 -9.53 -2.78
C GLN A 376 15.96 -10.72 -2.30
N THR A 377 14.73 -10.47 -1.90
CA THR A 377 13.76 -11.49 -1.46
C THR A 377 13.55 -12.52 -2.55
N HIS A 378 13.25 -12.12 -3.79
CA HIS A 378 13.08 -13.06 -4.91
C HIS A 378 14.31 -13.92 -5.18
N ARG A 379 15.52 -13.38 -5.00
CA ARG A 379 16.75 -14.16 -5.20
C ARG A 379 16.91 -15.27 -4.16
N VAL A 380 16.63 -14.96 -2.89
CA VAL A 380 16.69 -15.96 -1.80
C VAL A 380 15.61 -17.03 -2.01
N GLU A 381 14.40 -16.60 -2.34
CA GLU A 381 13.27 -17.49 -2.64
C GLU A 381 13.56 -18.41 -3.83
N ALA A 382 14.15 -17.88 -4.89
CA ALA A 382 14.45 -18.68 -6.08
C ALA A 382 15.42 -19.82 -5.77
N VAL A 383 16.42 -19.58 -4.92
CA VAL A 383 17.36 -20.63 -4.49
C VAL A 383 16.65 -21.71 -3.67
N ALA A 384 15.78 -21.31 -2.73
CA ALA A 384 14.99 -22.25 -1.93
C ALA A 384 14.05 -23.07 -2.83
N ALA A 385 13.28 -22.39 -3.70
CA ALA A 385 12.37 -23.06 -4.62
C ALA A 385 13.07 -24.01 -5.60
N GLN A 386 14.25 -23.65 -6.13
CA GLN A 386 15.05 -24.57 -6.95
C GLN A 386 15.39 -25.86 -6.18
N SER A 387 15.78 -25.72 -4.91
CA SER A 387 16.13 -26.88 -4.07
C SER A 387 14.92 -27.76 -3.78
N GLU A 388 13.80 -27.17 -3.36
CA GLU A 388 12.58 -27.90 -3.00
C GLU A 388 11.93 -28.57 -4.22
N LEU A 389 11.86 -27.88 -5.36
CA LEU A 389 11.32 -28.41 -6.60
C LEU A 389 12.21 -29.50 -7.19
N LYS A 390 13.53 -29.37 -7.10
CA LYS A 390 14.47 -30.41 -7.50
C LYS A 390 14.30 -31.69 -6.69
N ALA A 391 14.00 -31.59 -5.41
CA ALA A 391 13.76 -32.73 -4.53
C ALA A 391 12.57 -33.59 -4.96
N VAL A 392 11.61 -33.03 -5.73
CA VAL A 392 10.49 -33.79 -6.31
C VAL A 392 10.64 -34.08 -7.81
N GLY A 393 11.79 -33.75 -8.42
CA GLY A 393 12.10 -34.07 -9.82
C GLY A 393 11.73 -32.97 -10.82
N ILE A 394 11.57 -31.72 -10.35
CA ILE A 394 11.34 -30.54 -11.21
C ILE A 394 12.66 -29.77 -11.34
N GLU A 395 13.10 -29.52 -12.55
CA GLU A 395 14.23 -28.65 -12.85
C GLU A 395 13.73 -27.20 -13.03
N VAL A 396 14.40 -26.23 -12.41
CA VAL A 396 14.02 -24.82 -12.47
C VAL A 396 15.14 -23.97 -13.03
N ARG A 397 14.86 -23.27 -14.13
CA ARG A 397 15.74 -22.26 -14.73
C ARG A 397 15.27 -20.88 -14.26
N VAL A 398 16.15 -20.15 -13.56
CA VAL A 398 15.82 -18.82 -13.01
C VAL A 398 16.24 -17.73 -13.99
N HIS A 399 15.31 -16.83 -14.30
CA HIS A 399 15.51 -15.66 -15.15
C HIS A 399 15.18 -14.39 -14.38
N ALA A 400 16.16 -13.50 -14.20
CA ALA A 400 16.01 -12.24 -13.50
C ALA A 400 15.82 -11.09 -14.50
N TYR A 401 14.75 -10.29 -14.33
CA TYR A 401 14.43 -9.18 -15.21
C TYR A 401 14.35 -7.85 -14.45
N LEU A 402 14.70 -6.75 -15.13
CA LEU A 402 14.46 -5.39 -14.62
C LEU A 402 12.96 -5.12 -14.51
N GLY A 403 12.55 -4.32 -13.53
CA GLY A 403 11.15 -3.94 -13.32
C GLY A 403 10.51 -3.29 -14.56
N THR A 404 11.28 -2.51 -15.30
CA THR A 404 10.87 -1.88 -16.57
C THR A 404 10.51 -2.87 -17.69
N ILE A 405 10.84 -4.15 -17.53
CA ILE A 405 10.51 -5.23 -18.49
C ILE A 405 9.61 -6.27 -17.83
N PHE A 406 9.74 -6.49 -16.53
CA PHE A 406 9.03 -7.53 -15.80
C PHE A 406 7.51 -7.37 -15.92
N ASP A 407 7.00 -6.17 -15.58
CA ASP A 407 5.58 -5.83 -15.61
C ASP A 407 5.19 -4.85 -16.74
N ALA A 408 6.08 -4.58 -17.69
CA ALA A 408 5.82 -3.66 -18.79
C ALA A 408 4.55 -4.06 -19.56
N PRO A 409 3.81 -3.12 -20.15
CA PRO A 409 2.66 -3.44 -21.00
C PRO A 409 2.99 -4.44 -22.11
N VAL A 410 1.99 -5.18 -22.59
CA VAL A 410 2.14 -6.13 -23.71
C VAL A 410 2.80 -5.45 -24.92
N SER A 411 2.43 -4.20 -25.22
CA SER A 411 3.01 -3.40 -26.31
C SER A 411 4.50 -3.15 -26.17
N GLU A 412 4.99 -3.06 -24.92
CA GLU A 412 6.40 -2.81 -24.60
C GLU A 412 7.22 -4.07 -24.33
N GLY A 413 6.59 -5.23 -24.45
CA GLY A 413 7.28 -6.51 -24.37
C GLY A 413 7.34 -7.17 -23.01
N GLY A 414 6.50 -6.73 -22.07
CA GLY A 414 6.45 -7.21 -20.69
C GLY A 414 6.46 -8.73 -20.54
N ILE A 415 7.25 -9.23 -19.60
CA ILE A 415 7.45 -10.67 -19.38
C ILE A 415 6.16 -11.30 -18.83
N LEU A 416 5.63 -10.78 -17.74
CA LEU A 416 4.41 -11.29 -17.13
C LEU A 416 3.19 -11.11 -18.04
N PRO A 417 2.91 -9.90 -18.60
CA PRO A 417 1.74 -9.72 -19.45
C PRO A 417 1.75 -10.50 -20.76
N ARG A 418 2.94 -10.89 -21.25
CA ARG A 418 3.06 -11.77 -22.43
C ARG A 418 3.09 -13.25 -22.11
N GLY A 419 3.03 -13.64 -20.84
CA GLY A 419 3.08 -15.04 -20.41
C GLY A 419 4.40 -15.74 -20.76
N ARG A 420 5.54 -15.03 -20.74
CA ARG A 420 6.86 -15.59 -21.07
C ARG A 420 7.53 -16.22 -19.86
N TYR A 421 6.82 -17.11 -19.18
CA TYR A 421 7.27 -17.82 -17.99
C TYR A 421 6.37 -19.05 -17.74
N ASP A 422 6.83 -19.97 -16.91
CA ASP A 422 6.01 -21.06 -16.37
C ASP A 422 5.56 -20.74 -14.95
N ILE A 423 6.48 -20.26 -14.11
CA ILE A 423 6.21 -19.78 -12.75
C ILE A 423 6.90 -18.43 -12.49
N ALA A 424 6.32 -17.64 -11.59
CA ALA A 424 6.86 -16.34 -11.21
C ALA A 424 6.67 -16.10 -9.71
N PHE A 425 7.67 -15.54 -9.02
CA PHE A 425 7.39 -14.91 -7.74
C PHE A 425 6.60 -13.64 -7.98
N TYR A 426 5.47 -13.55 -7.29
CA TYR A 426 4.51 -12.49 -7.51
C TYR A 426 3.80 -12.11 -6.22
N GLY A 427 3.54 -10.83 -6.06
CA GLY A 427 2.72 -10.31 -4.99
C GLY A 427 1.66 -9.37 -5.53
N TRP A 428 0.54 -9.28 -4.83
CA TRP A 428 -0.50 -8.33 -5.12
C TRP A 428 -0.83 -7.52 -3.88
N TYR A 429 -1.06 -6.23 -4.08
CA TYR A 429 -1.52 -5.30 -3.05
C TYR A 429 -2.87 -4.77 -3.47
N ALA A 430 -3.87 -4.93 -2.64
CA ALA A 430 -5.20 -4.39 -2.83
C ALA A 430 -5.51 -3.27 -1.82
N GLY A 431 -6.62 -2.57 -2.04
CA GLY A 431 -7.12 -1.56 -1.12
C GLY A 431 -7.94 -2.16 0.03
N MET A 432 -8.84 -1.36 0.58
CA MET A 432 -9.72 -1.80 1.66
C MET A 432 -10.81 -2.77 1.21
N ASP A 433 -11.15 -2.81 -0.08
CA ASP A 433 -12.14 -3.73 -0.63
C ASP A 433 -11.46 -5.05 -1.03
N PRO A 434 -12.12 -6.22 -0.82
CA PRO A 434 -11.58 -7.52 -1.21
C PRO A 434 -11.66 -7.81 -2.72
N ASP A 435 -11.94 -6.81 -3.56
CA ASP A 435 -12.05 -6.98 -5.00
C ASP A 435 -10.72 -7.40 -5.63
N ASP A 436 -10.67 -8.62 -6.13
CA ASP A 436 -9.56 -9.26 -6.83
C ASP A 436 -9.89 -9.60 -8.29
N SER A 437 -11.04 -9.09 -8.77
CA SER A 437 -11.59 -9.39 -10.11
C SER A 437 -10.63 -9.08 -11.25
N GLY A 438 -9.81 -8.02 -11.10
CA GLY A 438 -8.79 -7.65 -12.07
C GLY A 438 -7.71 -8.71 -12.30
N GLN A 439 -7.54 -9.67 -11.34
CA GLN A 439 -6.55 -10.74 -11.42
C GLN A 439 -7.12 -12.08 -11.89
N PHE A 440 -8.42 -12.34 -11.67
CA PHE A 440 -8.95 -13.69 -11.84
C PHE A 440 -10.12 -13.81 -12.82
N LEU A 441 -10.70 -12.71 -13.32
CA LEU A 441 -11.66 -12.77 -14.41
C LEU A 441 -10.98 -13.16 -15.72
N CYS A 442 -11.68 -13.97 -16.55
CA CYS A 442 -11.17 -14.42 -17.86
C CYS A 442 -10.92 -13.27 -18.82
N ASP A 443 -11.73 -12.20 -18.78
CA ASP A 443 -11.59 -11.01 -19.64
C ASP A 443 -10.53 -10.02 -19.13
N GLN A 444 -10.01 -10.23 -17.93
CA GLN A 444 -8.94 -9.42 -17.33
C GLN A 444 -7.53 -9.95 -17.65
N ARG A 445 -7.39 -10.88 -18.57
CA ARG A 445 -6.07 -11.26 -19.11
C ARG A 445 -5.47 -10.09 -19.90
N PRO A 446 -4.15 -9.90 -19.87
CA PRO A 446 -3.48 -8.87 -20.64
C PRO A 446 -3.88 -8.88 -22.12
N PRO A 447 -4.09 -7.71 -22.77
CA PRO A 447 -3.78 -6.36 -22.26
C PRO A 447 -4.89 -5.71 -21.43
N ASN A 448 -6.00 -6.39 -21.15
CA ASN A 448 -7.22 -5.78 -20.58
C ASN A 448 -7.15 -5.61 -19.04
N GLY A 449 -6.32 -6.39 -18.36
CA GLY A 449 -6.20 -6.37 -16.90
C GLY A 449 -4.93 -7.08 -16.41
N PHE A 450 -4.94 -7.48 -15.14
CA PHE A 450 -3.77 -8.01 -14.42
C PHE A 450 -3.81 -9.53 -14.21
N ASN A 451 -4.70 -10.26 -14.93
CA ASN A 451 -4.71 -11.72 -14.87
C ASN A 451 -3.49 -12.30 -15.58
N HIS A 452 -2.32 -12.04 -15.01
CA HIS A 452 -1.04 -12.52 -15.54
C HIS A 452 -0.90 -14.05 -15.42
N SER A 453 -1.65 -14.69 -14.52
CA SER A 453 -1.69 -16.15 -14.42
C SER A 453 -2.36 -16.82 -15.62
N PHE A 454 -3.05 -16.08 -16.49
CA PHE A 454 -3.87 -16.57 -17.60
C PHE A 454 -4.95 -17.58 -17.17
N TYR A 455 -5.25 -17.65 -15.87
CA TYR A 455 -6.32 -18.48 -15.34
C TYR A 455 -7.67 -18.05 -15.90
N CYS A 456 -8.55 -19.02 -16.17
CA CYS A 456 -9.89 -18.73 -16.64
C CYS A 456 -10.84 -19.86 -16.22
N SER A 457 -11.89 -19.49 -15.49
CA SER A 457 -12.93 -20.39 -15.03
C SER A 457 -14.28 -19.68 -15.07
N ALA A 458 -15.26 -20.27 -15.74
CA ALA A 458 -16.62 -19.73 -15.76
C ALA A 458 -17.25 -19.66 -14.36
N GLU A 459 -16.89 -20.57 -13.45
CA GLU A 459 -17.34 -20.55 -12.06
C GLU A 459 -16.72 -19.36 -11.31
N MET A 460 -15.43 -19.09 -11.50
CA MET A 460 -14.74 -17.91 -10.97
C MET A 460 -15.39 -16.64 -11.48
N ASP A 461 -15.60 -16.52 -12.77
CA ASP A 461 -16.24 -15.36 -13.40
C ASP A 461 -17.64 -15.07 -12.82
N ALA A 462 -18.44 -16.10 -12.61
CA ALA A 462 -19.78 -15.94 -12.05
C ALA A 462 -19.75 -15.47 -10.59
N LEU A 463 -18.82 -15.98 -9.78
CA LEU A 463 -18.64 -15.58 -8.38
C LEU A 463 -18.12 -14.16 -8.26
N GLN A 464 -17.11 -13.80 -9.06
CA GLN A 464 -16.57 -12.44 -9.11
C GLN A 464 -17.66 -11.43 -9.49
N ARG A 465 -18.41 -11.68 -10.57
CA ARG A 465 -19.51 -10.80 -10.97
C ARG A 465 -20.61 -10.69 -9.91
N THR A 466 -20.86 -11.77 -9.16
CA THR A 466 -21.79 -11.74 -8.02
C THR A 466 -21.26 -10.83 -6.91
N ALA A 467 -19.98 -10.95 -6.54
CA ALA A 467 -19.35 -10.13 -5.51
C ALA A 467 -19.32 -8.65 -5.90
N LEU A 468 -19.11 -8.33 -7.18
CA LEU A 468 -19.12 -6.97 -7.71
C LEU A 468 -20.52 -6.33 -7.76
N ALA A 469 -21.56 -7.11 -7.99
CA ALA A 469 -22.92 -6.59 -8.19
C ALA A 469 -23.70 -6.37 -6.90
N THR A 470 -23.41 -7.14 -5.83
CA THR A 470 -24.19 -7.06 -4.59
C THR A 470 -23.58 -6.15 -3.55
N GLY A 471 -24.37 -5.22 -3.00
CA GLY A 471 -23.98 -4.41 -1.84
C GLY A 471 -24.26 -5.08 -0.49
N ASP A 472 -24.63 -6.36 -0.46
CA ASP A 472 -24.81 -7.15 0.76
C ASP A 472 -23.48 -7.81 1.16
N ASN A 473 -22.87 -7.34 2.24
CA ASN A 473 -21.59 -7.85 2.72
C ASN A 473 -21.62 -9.35 3.07
N ALA A 474 -22.75 -9.88 3.56
CA ALA A 474 -22.87 -11.30 3.85
C ALA A 474 -22.87 -12.14 2.57
N ALA A 475 -23.56 -11.67 1.51
CA ALA A 475 -23.54 -12.30 0.20
C ALA A 475 -22.15 -12.19 -0.45
N ARG A 476 -21.48 -11.03 -0.35
CA ARG A 476 -20.09 -10.85 -0.82
C ARG A 476 -19.15 -11.81 -0.09
N LYS A 477 -19.22 -11.90 1.23
CA LYS A 477 -18.38 -12.82 2.01
C LYS A 477 -18.56 -14.27 1.57
N ARG A 478 -19.80 -14.72 1.31
CA ARG A 478 -20.04 -16.07 0.78
C ARG A 478 -19.45 -16.27 -0.62
N ALA A 479 -19.49 -15.25 -1.46
CA ALA A 479 -18.88 -15.32 -2.78
C ALA A 479 -17.35 -15.42 -2.69
N TYR A 480 -16.70 -14.57 -1.86
CA TYR A 480 -15.26 -14.62 -1.64
C TYR A 480 -14.79 -15.93 -1.01
N SER A 481 -15.51 -16.47 -0.01
CA SER A 481 -15.20 -17.81 0.52
C SER A 481 -15.17 -18.89 -0.57
N ARG A 482 -16.07 -18.82 -1.55
CA ARG A 482 -16.07 -19.75 -2.70
C ARG A 482 -14.97 -19.42 -3.70
N ILE A 483 -14.63 -18.15 -3.92
CA ILE A 483 -13.49 -17.71 -4.75
C ILE A 483 -12.20 -18.26 -4.16
N GLU A 484 -11.94 -18.04 -2.87
CA GLU A 484 -10.77 -18.58 -2.17
C GLU A 484 -10.70 -20.12 -2.27
N ALA A 485 -11.84 -20.82 -2.11
CA ALA A 485 -11.89 -22.28 -2.28
C ALA A 485 -11.54 -22.72 -3.72
N LEU A 486 -11.94 -21.96 -4.75
CA LEU A 486 -11.54 -22.22 -6.13
C LEU A 486 -10.05 -21.98 -6.36
N LEU A 487 -9.48 -20.92 -5.80
CA LEU A 487 -8.06 -20.64 -5.87
C LEU A 487 -7.24 -21.77 -5.23
N LEU A 488 -7.67 -22.31 -4.12
CA LEU A 488 -7.03 -23.47 -3.46
C LEU A 488 -7.20 -24.76 -4.24
N ARG A 489 -8.34 -24.94 -4.92
CA ARG A 489 -8.59 -26.12 -5.77
C ARG A 489 -7.77 -26.12 -7.06
N ASP A 490 -7.74 -24.98 -7.76
CA ASP A 490 -7.19 -24.87 -9.11
C ASP A 490 -5.75 -24.39 -9.12
N VAL A 491 -5.28 -23.80 -8.03
CA VAL A 491 -3.91 -23.32 -7.75
C VAL A 491 -3.32 -22.48 -8.89
N PRO A 492 -3.96 -21.39 -9.33
CA PRO A 492 -3.33 -20.47 -10.26
C PRO A 492 -2.17 -19.69 -9.60
N VAL A 493 -2.24 -19.54 -8.28
CA VAL A 493 -1.21 -18.99 -7.39
C VAL A 493 -1.08 -19.90 -6.18
N HIS A 494 0.15 -20.25 -5.80
CA HIS A 494 0.44 -20.81 -4.48
C HIS A 494 0.79 -19.69 -3.52
N PHE A 495 -0.07 -19.47 -2.53
CA PHE A 495 0.06 -18.38 -1.56
C PHE A 495 1.06 -18.76 -0.47
N LEU A 496 2.17 -18.03 -0.36
CA LEU A 496 3.24 -18.32 0.60
C LEU A 496 3.05 -17.55 1.91
N ALA A 497 2.70 -16.29 1.82
CA ALA A 497 2.54 -15.42 2.97
C ALA A 497 1.62 -14.22 2.69
N ALA A 498 1.03 -13.66 3.75
CA ALA A 498 0.37 -12.36 3.73
C ALA A 498 1.35 -11.30 4.26
N PRO A 499 1.83 -10.38 3.40
CA PRO A 499 2.74 -9.32 3.78
C PRO A 499 2.16 -8.41 4.87
N VAL A 500 3.06 -7.82 5.65
CA VAL A 500 2.73 -6.75 6.59
C VAL A 500 3.59 -5.53 6.29
N ALA A 501 3.04 -4.36 6.50
CA ALA A 501 3.82 -3.15 6.53
C ALA A 501 4.63 -3.12 7.85
N ILE A 502 5.92 -2.81 7.76
CA ILE A 502 6.82 -2.81 8.92
C ILE A 502 7.40 -1.41 9.08
N SER A 503 7.29 -0.85 10.29
CA SER A 503 7.94 0.40 10.70
C SER A 503 8.79 0.16 11.95
N ALA A 504 9.83 0.95 12.14
CA ALA A 504 10.52 1.04 13.42
C ALA A 504 10.43 2.47 13.95
N LEU A 505 10.10 2.61 15.21
CA LEU A 505 9.85 3.90 15.86
C LEU A 505 10.50 3.89 17.23
N ARG A 506 11.04 5.03 17.65
CA ARG A 506 11.50 5.19 19.03
C ARG A 506 10.32 5.10 19.99
N ASP A 507 10.60 4.62 21.22
CA ASP A 507 9.58 4.38 22.25
C ASP A 507 8.84 5.65 22.71
N GLU A 508 9.44 6.84 22.47
CA GLU A 508 8.83 8.13 22.78
C GLU A 508 7.69 8.52 21.83
N ILE A 509 7.56 7.84 20.68
CA ILE A 509 6.51 8.14 19.68
C ILE A 509 5.29 7.31 20.00
N ASP A 510 4.18 7.97 20.34
CA ASP A 510 2.88 7.34 20.60
C ASP A 510 1.86 7.68 19.50
N GLY A 511 0.71 7.00 19.51
CA GLY A 511 -0.39 7.26 18.58
C GLY A 511 -0.20 6.70 17.16
N PHE A 512 0.91 5.97 16.89
CA PHE A 512 1.11 5.32 15.61
C PHE A 512 0.06 4.23 15.39
N SER A 513 -0.89 4.50 14.50
CA SER A 513 -2.05 3.65 14.24
C SER A 513 -2.30 3.53 12.73
N PRO A 514 -1.52 2.68 12.04
CA PRO A 514 -1.67 2.49 10.60
C PRO A 514 -3.03 1.88 10.24
N SER A 515 -3.51 2.17 9.03
CA SER A 515 -4.66 1.49 8.42
C SER A 515 -4.21 0.19 7.74
N LEU A 516 -5.13 -0.49 7.07
CA LEU A 516 -4.81 -1.65 6.22
C LEU A 516 -4.00 -1.25 4.97
N VAL A 517 -4.04 0.02 4.55
CA VAL A 517 -3.48 0.50 3.27
C VAL A 517 -2.26 1.38 3.48
N THR A 518 -2.20 2.19 4.54
CA THR A 518 -1.12 3.14 4.77
C THR A 518 -0.69 3.21 6.24
N GLN A 519 0.63 3.28 6.46
CA GLN A 519 1.23 3.37 7.79
C GLN A 519 1.10 4.79 8.37
N THR A 520 0.94 5.81 7.54
CA THR A 520 0.81 7.21 7.94
C THR A 520 -0.63 7.63 8.23
N ALA A 521 -1.60 6.72 8.12
CA ALA A 521 -2.96 6.96 8.57
C ALA A 521 -2.99 7.39 10.05
N GLY A 522 -3.85 8.35 10.38
CA GLY A 522 -3.99 8.85 11.75
C GLY A 522 -2.80 9.64 12.28
N SER A 523 -1.88 10.10 11.42
CA SER A 523 -0.70 10.90 11.80
C SER A 523 -1.02 12.17 12.62
N ALA A 524 -2.23 12.71 12.50
CA ALA A 524 -2.69 13.79 13.37
C ALA A 524 -2.68 13.43 14.87
N ARG A 525 -2.78 12.15 15.22
CA ARG A 525 -2.78 11.65 16.60
C ARG A 525 -1.39 11.25 17.12
N TRP A 526 -0.36 11.36 16.29
CA TRP A 526 1.00 11.07 16.74
C TRP A 526 1.44 12.07 17.79
N THR A 527 2.08 11.58 18.85
CA THR A 527 2.66 12.40 19.91
C THR A 527 4.10 11.98 20.16
N ALA A 528 4.92 12.90 20.64
CA ALA A 528 6.26 12.61 21.08
C ALA A 528 6.42 13.04 22.54
N ARG A 529 6.82 12.10 23.42
CA ARG A 529 7.20 12.44 24.79
C ARG A 529 8.56 13.15 24.77
N SER A 530 8.75 14.13 25.63
CA SER A 530 10.09 14.73 25.85
C SER A 530 11.06 13.64 26.35
N ARG A 531 12.25 13.61 25.75
CA ARG A 531 13.38 12.79 26.22
C ARG A 531 13.85 13.21 27.60
#